data_71b3eb01cf39344d14ecef0d6e585ef6
#
_entry.id   71b3eb01cf39344d14ecef0d6e585ef6
#
_cell.length_a   1.000
_cell.length_b   1.000
_cell.length_c   1.000
_cell.angle_alpha   90.00
_cell.angle_beta   90.00
_cell.angle_gamma   90.00
#
_symmetry.space_group_name_H-M   'P 1'
#
loop_
_entity.id
_entity.type
_entity.pdbx_description
1 polymer ?
#
loop_
_entity_poly.entity_id
_entity_poly.type
_entity_poly.pdbx_seq_one_letter_code
_entity_poly.pdbx_strand_id
1 'polypeptide(L)'
;MSFVITFTSVIEIPAPSFDLAMSLDSGQVFHWQKTGKGFAGTIGDFAVYIEQNGNVLKVRDGGAPARSPRRPLPEIVARYFALDHPLAEICASFPGDAVMNTSRKFCRGLRIIRQPKWECLATFICSSMKQVAHIRQISLALRRRFGDQRRVGDQVVYTFPRAQRIARASEDDLRKCALGYRARNLLMTARLVSSGKANLEAWSALPDADLREKLCALPGVGAKIANCVMLFAYERLRAFPIDVWIERTLKQQYFPRKKKVTTLQLREFSETYFGEHGGYAQQYLFHHARTALRKSAAARDSSPAHRSARNDKGRDTRVASRKSRNRKRFLDSESACSPGHCGPFEVRGPE
;
A
#
# COMPACT_ATOMS: atom_id res chain seq x y z
N MET A 1 -20.14 29.34 -25.91
CA MET A 1 -20.68 28.63 -24.77
C MET A 1 -19.85 28.99 -23.56
N SER A 2 -20.33 29.88 -22.70
CA SER A 2 -19.64 30.31 -21.49
C SER A 2 -19.70 29.14 -20.47
N PHE A 3 -18.57 28.56 -20.15
CA PHE A 3 -18.45 27.62 -19.02
C PHE A 3 -18.62 28.47 -17.75
N VAL A 4 -19.73 28.33 -17.08
CA VAL A 4 -19.90 28.81 -15.71
C VAL A 4 -18.98 27.94 -14.84
N ILE A 5 -17.86 28.51 -14.42
CA ILE A 5 -17.01 27.91 -13.37
C ILE A 5 -17.81 28.04 -12.07
N THR A 6 -18.53 27.02 -11.70
CA THR A 6 -19.14 26.90 -10.39
C THR A 6 -18.01 26.86 -9.37
N PHE A 7 -17.77 27.94 -8.65
CA PHE A 7 -16.84 27.96 -7.52
C PHE A 7 -17.40 27.00 -6.47
N THR A 8 -16.84 25.80 -6.41
CA THR A 8 -17.08 24.89 -5.31
C THR A 8 -16.59 25.54 -4.02
N SER A 9 -17.47 25.65 -3.04
CA SER A 9 -17.15 26.21 -1.72
C SER A 9 -15.93 25.49 -1.13
N VAL A 10 -14.96 26.27 -0.62
CA VAL A 10 -13.84 25.74 0.13
C VAL A 10 -14.32 25.43 1.55
N ILE A 11 -14.16 24.18 1.95
CA ILE A 11 -14.50 23.71 3.30
C ILE A 11 -13.22 23.72 4.13
N GLU A 12 -13.26 24.32 5.31
CA GLU A 12 -12.15 24.30 6.25
C GLU A 12 -12.41 23.28 7.36
N ILE A 13 -11.42 22.40 7.61
CA ILE A 13 -11.49 21.35 8.62
C ILE A 13 -10.31 21.51 9.56
N PRO A 14 -10.54 21.70 10.88
CA PRO A 14 -9.46 21.70 11.86
C PRO A 14 -8.72 20.36 11.86
N ALA A 15 -7.39 20.42 11.79
CA ALA A 15 -6.51 19.27 11.76
C ALA A 15 -5.24 19.52 12.60
N PRO A 16 -5.38 19.68 13.93
CA PRO A 16 -4.24 19.89 14.80
C PRO A 16 -3.34 18.65 14.82
N SER A 17 -2.03 18.88 14.90
CA SER A 17 -1.04 17.79 14.96
C SER A 17 -1.18 16.78 13.81
N PHE A 18 -1.50 17.26 12.61
CA PHE A 18 -1.60 16.46 11.39
C PHE A 18 -0.65 16.98 10.32
N ASP A 19 -0.04 16.05 9.56
CA ASP A 19 0.75 16.35 8.37
C ASP A 19 0.17 15.58 7.18
N LEU A 20 -0.48 16.32 6.27
CA LEU A 20 -1.14 15.77 5.09
C LEU A 20 -0.14 15.12 4.13
N ALA A 21 0.95 15.80 3.83
CA ALA A 21 1.93 15.33 2.86
C ALA A 21 2.62 14.05 3.37
N MET A 22 3.03 14.06 4.64
CA MET A 22 3.63 12.90 5.28
C MET A 22 2.67 11.71 5.33
N SER A 23 1.42 11.91 5.71
CA SER A 23 0.43 10.84 5.79
C SER A 23 0.14 10.23 4.43
N LEU A 24 0.03 11.05 3.36
CA LEU A 24 -0.22 10.58 2.00
C LEU A 24 1.00 9.90 1.34
N ASP A 25 2.23 10.31 1.68
CA ASP A 25 3.46 9.73 1.11
C ASP A 25 4.04 8.59 1.96
N SER A 26 3.41 8.26 3.08
CA SER A 26 3.91 7.24 4.01
C SER A 26 3.81 5.79 3.48
N GLY A 27 3.18 5.57 2.33
CA GLY A 27 3.07 4.26 1.69
C GLY A 27 1.88 3.43 2.16
N GLN A 28 0.89 4.03 2.75
CA GLN A 28 -0.40 3.41 3.12
C GLN A 28 -1.48 3.61 2.04
N VAL A 29 -1.40 4.68 1.24
CA VAL A 29 -2.26 4.97 0.08
C VAL A 29 -1.43 5.30 -1.15
N PHE A 30 -1.97 5.08 -2.38
CA PHE A 30 -1.14 5.12 -3.58
C PHE A 30 -1.76 5.89 -4.75
N HIS A 31 -2.87 6.58 -4.56
CA HIS A 31 -3.61 7.23 -5.65
C HIS A 31 -3.62 8.75 -5.61
N TRP A 32 -3.25 9.34 -4.49
CA TRP A 32 -3.20 10.79 -4.35
C TRP A 32 -2.13 11.41 -5.24
N GLN A 33 -2.47 12.48 -5.94
CA GLN A 33 -1.59 13.18 -6.86
C GLN A 33 -1.30 14.56 -6.31
N LYS A 34 -0.03 14.87 -6.10
CA LYS A 34 0.40 16.21 -5.70
C LYS A 34 0.16 17.17 -6.87
N THR A 35 -0.56 18.26 -6.62
CA THR A 35 -0.93 19.26 -7.61
C THR A 35 -0.92 20.64 -6.96
N GLY A 36 -0.06 21.55 -7.45
CA GLY A 36 0.13 22.85 -6.83
C GLY A 36 0.56 22.73 -5.36
N LYS A 37 -0.16 23.38 -4.47
CA LYS A 37 0.10 23.39 -3.02
C LYS A 37 -0.54 22.20 -2.29
N GLY A 38 -1.41 21.42 -2.96
CA GLY A 38 -2.19 20.36 -2.33
C GLY A 38 -2.13 19.02 -3.05
N PHE A 39 -3.16 18.23 -2.84
CA PHE A 39 -3.30 16.88 -3.37
C PHE A 39 -4.71 16.67 -3.93
N ALA A 40 -4.80 16.13 -5.13
CA ALA A 40 -6.03 15.67 -5.74
C ALA A 40 -6.17 14.15 -5.62
N GLY A 41 -7.36 13.68 -5.28
CA GLY A 41 -7.62 12.25 -5.14
C GLY A 41 -9.08 11.94 -4.91
N THR A 42 -9.34 10.70 -4.46
CA THR A 42 -10.70 10.28 -4.11
C THR A 42 -10.75 9.67 -2.71
N ILE A 43 -11.83 9.90 -2.00
CA ILE A 43 -12.20 9.21 -0.77
C ILE A 43 -13.48 8.44 -1.06
N GLY A 44 -13.36 7.14 -1.30
CA GLY A 44 -14.46 6.38 -1.88
C GLY A 44 -14.86 6.93 -3.24
N ASP A 45 -16.13 7.34 -3.39
CA ASP A 45 -16.68 7.92 -4.63
C ASP A 45 -16.55 9.47 -4.73
N PHE A 46 -16.01 10.13 -3.67
CA PHE A 46 -15.84 11.58 -3.64
C PHE A 46 -14.50 12.00 -4.23
N ALA A 47 -14.53 12.88 -5.22
CA ALA A 47 -13.34 13.57 -5.71
C ALA A 47 -13.07 14.78 -4.84
N VAL A 48 -11.85 14.94 -4.35
CA VAL A 48 -11.47 16.02 -3.47
C VAL A 48 -10.09 16.57 -3.84
N TYR A 49 -9.91 17.86 -3.66
CA TYR A 49 -8.62 18.53 -3.64
C TYR A 49 -8.40 19.09 -2.24
N ILE A 50 -7.28 18.78 -1.64
CA ILE A 50 -6.99 19.13 -0.25
C ILE A 50 -5.64 19.83 -0.16
N GLU A 51 -5.64 21.01 0.45
CA GLU A 51 -4.44 21.73 0.87
C GLU A 51 -4.38 21.77 2.39
N GLN A 52 -3.19 21.79 2.95
CA GLN A 52 -2.98 22.05 4.37
C GLN A 52 -2.34 23.43 4.57
N ASN A 53 -2.91 24.21 5.47
CA ASN A 53 -2.35 25.47 5.93
C ASN A 53 -2.30 25.46 7.46
N GLY A 54 -1.12 25.20 8.00
CA GLY A 54 -0.94 24.99 9.44
C GLY A 54 -1.82 23.85 9.97
N ASN A 55 -2.69 24.18 10.91
CA ASN A 55 -3.61 23.23 11.54
C ASN A 55 -4.99 23.15 10.86
N VAL A 56 -5.12 23.59 9.61
CA VAL A 56 -6.38 23.59 8.87
C VAL A 56 -6.21 22.89 7.53
N LEU A 57 -7.12 21.98 7.19
CA LEU A 57 -7.28 21.45 5.85
C LEU A 57 -8.30 22.28 5.09
N LYS A 58 -7.94 22.76 3.91
CA LYS A 58 -8.81 23.41 2.93
C LYS A 58 -9.21 22.40 1.88
N VAL A 59 -10.48 22.02 1.87
CA VAL A 59 -11.02 20.97 1.00
C VAL A 59 -11.90 21.61 -0.06
N ARG A 60 -11.66 21.27 -1.32
CA ARG A 60 -12.55 21.56 -2.44
C ARG A 60 -13.22 20.27 -2.87
N ASP A 61 -14.54 20.32 -2.99
CA ASP A 61 -15.38 19.21 -3.45
C ASP A 61 -15.45 19.20 -4.98
N GLY A 62 -15.30 18.02 -5.57
CA GLY A 62 -15.54 17.80 -7.00
C GLY A 62 -16.98 17.49 -7.36
N GLY A 63 -17.90 17.70 -6.42
CA GLY A 63 -19.31 17.34 -6.54
C GLY A 63 -19.61 15.95 -5.98
N ALA A 64 -20.72 15.84 -5.27
CA ALA A 64 -21.18 14.58 -4.72
C ALA A 64 -21.70 13.65 -5.84
N PRO A 65 -21.38 12.35 -5.81
CA PRO A 65 -22.02 11.41 -6.70
C PRO A 65 -23.54 11.35 -6.44
N ALA A 66 -24.32 11.06 -7.47
CA ALA A 66 -25.81 11.02 -7.40
C ALA A 66 -26.37 10.08 -6.30
N ARG A 67 -25.54 9.16 -5.79
CA ARG A 67 -25.84 8.25 -4.66
C ARG A 67 -24.83 8.49 -3.53
N SER A 68 -24.78 9.71 -3.03
CA SER A 68 -23.90 10.09 -1.93
C SER A 68 -24.33 9.43 -0.60
N PRO A 69 -23.40 8.99 0.25
CA PRO A 69 -23.73 8.60 1.60
C PRO A 69 -24.28 9.81 2.37
N ARG A 70 -25.12 9.57 3.38
CA ARG A 70 -25.79 10.60 4.18
C ARG A 70 -24.83 11.50 5.00
N ARG A 71 -23.52 11.22 5.01
CA ARG A 71 -22.53 11.98 5.80
C ARG A 71 -22.02 13.18 5.03
N PRO A 72 -21.89 14.36 5.70
CA PRO A 72 -21.25 15.54 5.12
C PRO A 72 -19.79 15.29 4.73
N LEU A 73 -19.30 15.93 3.69
CA LEU A 73 -17.92 15.79 3.23
C LEU A 73 -16.86 16.10 4.30
N PRO A 74 -17.03 17.12 5.18
CA PRO A 74 -16.08 17.33 6.27
C PRO A 74 -15.90 16.13 7.19
N GLU A 75 -16.98 15.45 7.53
CA GLU A 75 -16.92 14.23 8.36
C GLU A 75 -16.21 13.07 7.64
N ILE A 76 -16.47 12.92 6.32
CA ILE A 76 -15.82 11.90 5.49
C ILE A 76 -14.31 12.13 5.46
N VAL A 77 -13.88 13.37 5.25
CA VAL A 77 -12.47 13.77 5.20
C VAL A 77 -11.82 13.59 6.58
N ALA A 78 -12.44 14.10 7.65
CA ALA A 78 -11.94 13.98 9.01
C ALA A 78 -11.79 12.51 9.42
N ARG A 79 -12.78 11.68 9.11
CA ARG A 79 -12.74 10.25 9.34
C ARG A 79 -11.65 9.56 8.54
N TYR A 80 -11.52 9.87 7.25
CA TYR A 80 -10.50 9.27 6.38
C TYR A 80 -9.09 9.50 6.90
N PHE A 81 -8.78 10.72 7.34
CA PHE A 81 -7.48 11.06 7.91
C PHE A 81 -7.35 10.75 9.40
N ALA A 82 -8.34 10.09 10.01
CA ALA A 82 -8.35 9.75 11.44
C ALA A 82 -8.02 10.97 12.34
N LEU A 83 -8.64 12.12 12.05
CA LEU A 83 -8.39 13.35 12.80
C LEU A 83 -8.90 13.27 14.25
N ASP A 84 -9.83 12.35 14.52
CA ASP A 84 -10.38 12.01 15.84
C ASP A 84 -9.46 11.13 16.70
N HIS A 85 -8.40 10.52 16.11
CA HIS A 85 -7.47 9.73 16.92
C HIS A 85 -6.68 10.61 17.88
N PRO A 86 -6.52 10.24 19.17
CA PRO A 86 -5.73 10.99 20.14
C PRO A 86 -4.23 10.77 19.89
N LEU A 87 -3.69 11.42 18.84
CA LEU A 87 -2.35 11.15 18.34
C LEU A 87 -1.25 11.36 19.39
N ALA A 88 -1.43 12.31 20.29
CA ALA A 88 -0.47 12.56 21.36
C ALA A 88 -0.36 11.37 22.33
N GLU A 89 -1.50 10.80 22.73
CA GLU A 89 -1.57 9.63 23.60
C GLU A 89 -1.04 8.38 22.90
N ILE A 90 -1.43 8.18 21.62
CA ILE A 90 -0.90 7.10 20.79
C ILE A 90 0.63 7.18 20.70
N CYS A 91 1.18 8.36 20.42
CA CYS A 91 2.64 8.54 20.35
C CYS A 91 3.32 8.40 21.72
N ALA A 92 2.64 8.71 22.83
CA ALA A 92 3.15 8.53 24.18
C ALA A 92 3.24 7.05 24.58
N SER A 93 2.37 6.19 24.01
CA SER A 93 2.38 4.73 24.26
C SER A 93 3.48 3.97 23.52
N PHE A 94 4.22 4.62 22.63
CA PHE A 94 5.32 3.97 21.91
C PHE A 94 6.47 3.60 22.85
N PRO A 95 7.20 2.51 22.59
CA PRO A 95 8.42 2.18 23.33
C PRO A 95 9.41 3.35 23.37
N GLY A 96 10.06 3.54 24.52
CA GLY A 96 10.98 4.66 24.77
C GLY A 96 12.40 4.47 24.20
N ASP A 97 12.61 3.52 23.27
CA ASP A 97 13.91 3.25 22.70
C ASP A 97 14.37 4.31 21.68
N ALA A 98 15.66 4.33 21.37
CA ALA A 98 16.27 5.32 20.49
C ALA A 98 15.71 5.28 19.05
N VAL A 99 15.41 4.09 18.55
CA VAL A 99 14.91 3.86 17.16
C VAL A 99 13.50 4.40 17.04
N MET A 100 12.64 4.08 18.01
CA MET A 100 11.27 4.56 18.02
C MET A 100 11.19 6.06 18.25
N ASN A 101 12.00 6.61 19.18
CA ASN A 101 12.09 8.04 19.41
C ASN A 101 12.54 8.83 18.17
N THR A 102 13.50 8.31 17.41
CA THR A 102 13.94 8.91 16.15
C THR A 102 12.82 8.87 15.11
N SER A 103 12.14 7.74 14.98
CA SER A 103 11.01 7.58 14.05
C SER A 103 9.85 8.50 14.41
N ARG A 104 9.54 8.66 15.72
CA ARG A 104 8.50 9.57 16.22
C ARG A 104 8.81 11.03 15.90
N LYS A 105 10.06 11.47 16.10
CA LYS A 105 10.50 12.83 15.73
C LYS A 105 10.39 13.08 14.23
N PHE A 106 10.78 12.10 13.42
CA PHE A 106 10.74 12.20 11.96
C PHE A 106 9.31 12.22 11.41
N CYS A 107 8.41 11.40 11.94
CA CYS A 107 7.05 11.21 11.45
C CYS A 107 6.02 12.07 12.20
N ARG A 108 6.40 13.24 12.73
CA ARG A 108 5.47 14.11 13.46
C ARG A 108 4.25 14.45 12.61
N GLY A 109 3.05 14.17 13.11
CA GLY A 109 1.79 14.45 12.43
C GLY A 109 1.33 13.37 11.45
N LEU A 110 2.09 12.27 11.28
CA LEU A 110 1.65 11.13 10.50
C LEU A 110 0.48 10.43 11.20
N ARG A 111 -0.62 10.20 10.45
CA ARG A 111 -1.79 9.45 10.92
C ARG A 111 -2.04 8.22 10.07
N ILE A 112 -2.65 7.19 10.65
CA ILE A 112 -3.17 6.03 9.94
C ILE A 112 -4.41 6.46 9.15
N ILE A 113 -4.41 6.23 7.84
CA ILE A 113 -5.53 6.57 6.96
C ILE A 113 -6.56 5.43 6.97
N ARG A 114 -7.83 5.76 7.26
CA ARG A 114 -8.95 4.81 7.20
C ARG A 114 -9.41 4.63 5.76
N GLN A 115 -9.06 3.50 5.19
CA GLN A 115 -9.37 3.21 3.79
C GLN A 115 -10.67 2.43 3.65
N PRO A 116 -11.42 2.61 2.54
CA PRO A 116 -12.52 1.71 2.21
C PRO A 116 -12.03 0.25 2.13
N LYS A 117 -12.75 -0.68 2.75
CA LYS A 117 -12.29 -2.07 2.95
C LYS A 117 -11.90 -2.78 1.67
N TRP A 118 -12.75 -2.69 0.64
CA TRP A 118 -12.46 -3.30 -0.66
C TRP A 118 -11.25 -2.66 -1.34
N GLU A 119 -11.17 -1.34 -1.36
CA GLU A 119 -10.04 -0.61 -1.96
C GLU A 119 -8.71 -0.99 -1.27
N CYS A 120 -8.70 -1.00 0.06
CA CYS A 120 -7.55 -1.38 0.86
C CYS A 120 -7.11 -2.82 0.53
N LEU A 121 -8.02 -3.79 0.63
CA LEU A 121 -7.76 -5.21 0.34
C LEU A 121 -7.19 -5.40 -1.07
N ALA A 122 -7.87 -4.86 -2.08
CA ALA A 122 -7.47 -5.00 -3.48
C ALA A 122 -6.11 -4.36 -3.75
N THR A 123 -5.84 -3.17 -3.18
CA THR A 123 -4.57 -2.48 -3.32
C THR A 123 -3.42 -3.26 -2.69
N PHE A 124 -3.64 -3.84 -1.49
CA PHE A 124 -2.60 -4.61 -0.82
C PHE A 124 -2.38 -5.99 -1.45
N ILE A 125 -3.36 -6.64 -2.05
CA ILE A 125 -3.15 -7.82 -2.92
C ILE A 125 -2.19 -7.46 -4.06
N CYS A 126 -2.37 -6.28 -4.69
CA CYS A 126 -1.50 -5.80 -5.76
C CYS A 126 -0.09 -5.43 -5.27
N SER A 127 0.11 -5.18 -3.99
CA SER A 127 1.37 -4.71 -3.41
C SER A 127 2.43 -5.78 -3.17
N SER A 128 2.06 -7.06 -3.22
CA SER A 128 2.97 -8.17 -2.94
C SER A 128 4.25 -8.09 -3.77
N MET A 129 5.42 -8.14 -3.14
CA MET A 129 6.75 -8.07 -3.78
C MET A 129 6.93 -6.87 -4.75
N LYS A 130 6.32 -5.72 -4.45
CA LYS A 130 6.43 -4.50 -5.26
C LYS A 130 6.95 -3.34 -4.41
N GLN A 131 7.71 -2.46 -5.05
CA GLN A 131 8.08 -1.17 -4.47
C GLN A 131 6.91 -0.19 -4.50
N VAL A 132 6.87 0.76 -3.59
CA VAL A 132 5.80 1.77 -3.46
C VAL A 132 5.50 2.48 -4.80
N ALA A 133 6.52 2.81 -5.59
CA ALA A 133 6.33 3.42 -6.91
C ALA A 133 5.55 2.53 -7.88
N HIS A 134 5.84 1.22 -7.90
CA HIS A 134 5.11 0.27 -8.74
C HIS A 134 3.67 0.05 -8.24
N ILE A 135 3.45 0.04 -6.92
CA ILE A 135 2.09 -0.08 -6.36
C ILE A 135 1.26 1.13 -6.77
N ARG A 136 1.85 2.34 -6.73
CA ARG A 136 1.22 3.57 -7.21
C ARG A 136 0.84 3.46 -8.69
N GLN A 137 1.74 2.99 -9.53
CA GLN A 137 1.50 2.78 -10.96
C GLN A 137 0.33 1.83 -11.20
N ILE A 138 0.31 0.68 -10.52
CA ILE A 138 -0.78 -0.31 -10.60
C ILE A 138 -2.10 0.29 -10.13
N SER A 139 -2.11 0.97 -8.98
CA SER A 139 -3.32 1.61 -8.43
C SER A 139 -3.91 2.62 -9.41
N LEU A 140 -3.08 3.48 -10.00
CA LEU A 140 -3.53 4.46 -10.98
C LEU A 140 -4.00 3.81 -12.28
N ALA A 141 -3.35 2.74 -12.75
CA ALA A 141 -3.77 2.00 -13.93
C ALA A 141 -5.14 1.32 -13.74
N LEU A 142 -5.36 0.66 -12.60
CA LEU A 142 -6.65 0.07 -12.24
C LEU A 142 -7.76 1.12 -12.19
N ARG A 143 -7.50 2.26 -11.56
CA ARG A 143 -8.45 3.36 -11.45
C ARG A 143 -8.80 3.95 -12.82
N ARG A 144 -7.82 4.23 -13.67
CA ARG A 144 -8.04 4.77 -15.02
C ARG A 144 -8.82 3.80 -15.91
N ARG A 145 -8.56 2.50 -15.81
CA ARG A 145 -9.17 1.48 -16.67
C ARG A 145 -10.56 1.05 -16.21
N PHE A 146 -10.76 0.96 -14.89
CA PHE A 146 -11.97 0.34 -14.33
C PHE A 146 -12.72 1.24 -13.34
N GLY A 147 -12.17 2.37 -12.93
CA GLY A 147 -12.82 3.34 -12.05
C GLY A 147 -13.71 4.30 -12.80
N ASP A 148 -14.49 5.07 -12.06
CA ASP A 148 -15.29 6.14 -12.61
C ASP A 148 -14.49 7.43 -12.61
N GLN A 149 -14.52 8.15 -13.74
CA GLN A 149 -13.89 9.46 -13.86
C GLN A 149 -14.64 10.48 -13.01
N ARG A 150 -13.91 11.33 -12.31
CA ARG A 150 -14.39 12.45 -11.52
C ARG A 150 -13.54 13.68 -11.80
N ARG A 151 -14.10 14.86 -11.50
CA ARG A 151 -13.37 16.14 -11.60
C ARG A 151 -13.42 16.88 -10.28
N VAL A 152 -12.32 17.57 -9.96
CA VAL A 152 -12.26 18.54 -8.87
C VAL A 152 -11.44 19.74 -9.37
N GLY A 153 -12.10 20.87 -9.62
CA GLY A 153 -11.52 21.96 -10.41
C GLY A 153 -11.05 21.44 -11.78
N ASP A 154 -9.82 21.77 -12.15
CA ASP A 154 -9.23 21.33 -13.43
C ASP A 154 -8.63 19.90 -13.36
N GLN A 155 -8.66 19.27 -12.21
CA GLN A 155 -8.05 17.95 -12.01
C GLN A 155 -9.01 16.83 -12.34
N VAL A 156 -8.53 15.86 -13.11
CA VAL A 156 -9.23 14.60 -13.39
C VAL A 156 -8.66 13.52 -12.49
N VAL A 157 -9.52 12.91 -11.69
CA VAL A 157 -9.20 11.78 -10.81
C VAL A 157 -10.15 10.61 -11.09
N TYR A 158 -9.80 9.42 -10.64
CA TYR A 158 -10.59 8.22 -10.86
C TYR A 158 -10.86 7.52 -9.53
N THR A 159 -12.10 7.09 -9.31
CA THR A 159 -12.46 6.28 -8.14
C THR A 159 -11.78 4.93 -8.20
N PHE A 160 -11.66 4.24 -7.06
CA PHE A 160 -11.25 2.82 -7.09
C PHE A 160 -12.40 1.97 -7.66
N PRO A 161 -12.11 1.02 -8.58
CA PRO A 161 -13.15 0.20 -9.19
C PRO A 161 -13.85 -0.68 -8.15
N ARG A 162 -15.17 -0.75 -8.21
CA ARG A 162 -15.97 -1.63 -7.35
C ARG A 162 -15.64 -3.09 -7.60
N ALA A 163 -15.80 -3.94 -6.59
CA ALA A 163 -15.54 -5.37 -6.70
C ALA A 163 -16.27 -6.04 -7.86
N GLN A 164 -17.53 -5.64 -8.11
CA GLN A 164 -18.34 -6.15 -9.22
C GLN A 164 -17.72 -5.85 -10.59
N ARG A 165 -17.08 -4.70 -10.73
CA ARG A 165 -16.44 -4.32 -12.01
C ARG A 165 -15.17 -5.11 -12.27
N ILE A 166 -14.37 -5.33 -11.24
CA ILE A 166 -13.19 -6.20 -11.32
C ILE A 166 -13.60 -7.66 -11.53
N ALA A 167 -14.64 -8.16 -10.86
CA ALA A 167 -15.12 -9.53 -10.99
C ALA A 167 -15.57 -9.92 -12.41
N ARG A 168 -16.02 -8.92 -13.20
CA ARG A 168 -16.43 -9.06 -14.62
C ARG A 168 -15.30 -8.87 -15.62
N ALA A 169 -14.14 -8.39 -15.18
CA ALA A 169 -12.98 -8.21 -16.05
C ALA A 169 -12.36 -9.55 -16.43
N SER A 170 -11.62 -9.59 -17.54
CA SER A 170 -10.75 -10.71 -17.85
C SER A 170 -9.45 -10.62 -17.05
N GLU A 171 -8.79 -11.76 -16.83
CA GLU A 171 -7.46 -11.76 -16.21
C GLU A 171 -6.45 -10.98 -17.04
N ASP A 172 -6.52 -11.06 -18.37
CA ASP A 172 -5.63 -10.36 -19.29
C ASP A 172 -5.82 -8.84 -19.21
N ASP A 173 -7.05 -8.35 -19.05
CA ASP A 173 -7.28 -6.93 -18.84
C ASP A 173 -6.68 -6.41 -17.55
N LEU A 174 -6.71 -7.22 -16.50
CA LEU A 174 -6.06 -6.90 -15.23
C LEU A 174 -4.53 -6.96 -15.39
N ARG A 175 -3.98 -7.92 -16.12
CA ARG A 175 -2.53 -8.01 -16.41
C ARG A 175 -2.00 -6.76 -17.12
N LYS A 176 -2.79 -6.13 -18.00
CA LYS A 176 -2.46 -4.84 -18.64
C LYS A 176 -2.28 -3.68 -17.67
N CYS A 177 -2.76 -3.82 -16.42
CA CYS A 177 -2.49 -2.88 -15.32
C CYS A 177 -1.21 -3.20 -14.54
N ALA A 178 -0.25 -3.93 -15.11
CA ALA A 178 1.03 -4.31 -14.52
C ALA A 178 0.94 -5.22 -13.27
N LEU A 179 -0.19 -5.95 -13.11
CA LEU A 179 -0.39 -6.85 -11.98
C LEU A 179 0.44 -8.14 -12.07
N GLY A 180 0.77 -8.62 -13.28
CA GLY A 180 1.41 -9.92 -13.48
C GLY A 180 0.55 -11.04 -12.88
N TYR A 181 1.15 -12.00 -12.15
CA TYR A 181 0.45 -13.13 -11.52
C TYR A 181 -0.62 -12.72 -10.48
N ARG A 182 -0.56 -11.49 -9.97
CA ARG A 182 -1.53 -10.96 -8.98
C ARG A 182 -2.90 -10.72 -9.59
N ALA A 183 -3.00 -10.62 -10.92
CA ALA A 183 -4.25 -10.43 -11.64
C ALA A 183 -5.27 -11.54 -11.28
N ARG A 184 -4.82 -12.80 -11.28
CA ARG A 184 -5.65 -13.95 -10.90
C ARG A 184 -6.17 -13.84 -9.46
N ASN A 185 -5.28 -13.51 -8.53
CA ASN A 185 -5.66 -13.38 -7.11
C ASN A 185 -6.66 -12.25 -6.89
N LEU A 186 -6.42 -11.08 -7.50
CA LEU A 186 -7.35 -9.96 -7.43
C LEU A 186 -8.71 -10.30 -8.03
N LEU A 187 -8.73 -10.97 -9.19
CA LEU A 187 -9.97 -11.38 -9.86
C LEU A 187 -10.80 -12.36 -9.01
N MET A 188 -10.13 -13.39 -8.46
CA MET A 188 -10.79 -14.38 -7.62
C MET A 188 -11.34 -13.74 -6.34
N THR A 189 -10.56 -12.88 -5.67
CA THR A 189 -11.02 -12.17 -4.47
C THR A 189 -12.17 -11.21 -4.80
N ALA A 190 -12.12 -10.50 -5.94
CA ALA A 190 -13.21 -9.65 -6.39
C ALA A 190 -14.52 -10.44 -6.60
N ARG A 191 -14.45 -11.65 -7.15
CA ARG A 191 -15.60 -12.53 -7.31
C ARG A 191 -16.19 -12.98 -5.98
N LEU A 192 -15.36 -13.31 -4.99
CA LEU A 192 -15.82 -13.65 -3.63
C LEU A 192 -16.50 -12.47 -2.95
N VAL A 193 -15.95 -11.26 -3.06
CA VAL A 193 -16.56 -10.06 -2.50
C VAL A 193 -17.84 -9.69 -3.24
N SER A 194 -17.84 -9.76 -4.57
CA SER A 194 -19.00 -9.42 -5.40
C SER A 194 -20.18 -10.37 -5.21
N SER A 195 -19.93 -11.65 -4.93
CA SER A 195 -20.97 -12.65 -4.67
C SER A 195 -21.49 -12.66 -3.22
N GLY A 196 -20.90 -11.83 -2.34
CA GLY A 196 -21.25 -11.82 -0.92
C GLY A 196 -20.60 -12.94 -0.09
N LYS A 197 -19.88 -13.89 -0.71
CA LYS A 197 -19.14 -14.95 0.01
C LYS A 197 -18.08 -14.38 0.94
N ALA A 198 -17.49 -13.24 0.58
CA ALA A 198 -16.61 -12.45 1.43
C ALA A 198 -17.28 -11.11 1.76
N ASN A 199 -18.08 -11.08 2.83
CA ASN A 199 -18.77 -9.87 3.29
C ASN A 199 -17.83 -9.03 4.16
N LEU A 200 -17.03 -8.17 3.52
CA LEU A 200 -16.04 -7.35 4.19
C LEU A 200 -16.66 -6.40 5.24
N GLU A 201 -17.88 -5.94 5.04
CA GLU A 201 -18.55 -5.05 6.00
C GLU A 201 -18.94 -5.79 7.28
N ALA A 202 -19.53 -6.96 7.16
CA ALA A 202 -19.91 -7.79 8.30
C ALA A 202 -18.69 -8.25 9.14
N TRP A 203 -17.53 -8.42 8.49
CA TRP A 203 -16.30 -8.81 9.18
C TRP A 203 -15.78 -7.77 10.18
N SER A 204 -16.31 -6.56 10.18
CA SER A 204 -15.95 -5.53 11.18
C SER A 204 -16.29 -5.93 12.61
N ALA A 205 -17.30 -6.79 12.79
CA ALA A 205 -17.73 -7.26 14.10
C ALA A 205 -16.91 -8.47 14.63
N LEU A 206 -16.02 -9.03 13.81
CA LEU A 206 -15.23 -10.20 14.19
C LEU A 206 -14.09 -9.82 15.17
N PRO A 207 -13.73 -10.71 16.10
CA PRO A 207 -12.48 -10.65 16.84
C PRO A 207 -11.27 -10.64 15.90
N ASP A 208 -10.14 -10.12 16.36
CA ASP A 208 -8.94 -9.94 15.53
C ASP A 208 -8.40 -11.27 14.94
N ALA A 209 -8.47 -12.35 15.71
CA ALA A 209 -8.03 -13.68 15.26
C ALA A 209 -8.89 -14.17 14.08
N ASP A 210 -10.21 -14.13 14.22
CA ASP A 210 -11.16 -14.58 13.22
C ASP A 210 -11.11 -13.70 11.97
N LEU A 211 -10.98 -12.37 12.15
CA LEU A 211 -10.80 -11.44 11.05
C LEU A 211 -9.53 -11.76 10.24
N ARG A 212 -8.43 -12.03 10.94
CA ARG A 212 -7.15 -12.40 10.30
C ARG A 212 -7.28 -13.70 9.53
N GLU A 213 -7.93 -14.70 10.10
CA GLU A 213 -8.18 -16.00 9.44
C GLU A 213 -9.02 -15.82 8.17
N LYS A 214 -10.17 -15.11 8.26
CA LYS A 214 -11.02 -14.80 7.10
C LYS A 214 -10.28 -14.05 6.00
N LEU A 215 -9.43 -13.07 6.36
CA LEU A 215 -8.61 -12.35 5.40
C LEU A 215 -7.56 -13.26 4.74
N CYS A 216 -6.86 -14.09 5.53
CA CYS A 216 -5.85 -15.02 5.00
C CYS A 216 -6.44 -16.12 4.12
N ALA A 217 -7.71 -16.47 4.25
CA ALA A 217 -8.40 -17.40 3.38
C ALA A 217 -8.67 -16.83 1.96
N LEU A 218 -8.50 -15.51 1.75
CA LEU A 218 -8.69 -14.90 0.44
C LEU A 218 -7.49 -15.13 -0.48
N PRO A 219 -7.71 -15.34 -1.79
CA PRO A 219 -6.63 -15.51 -2.75
C PRO A 219 -5.62 -14.35 -2.74
N GLY A 220 -4.35 -14.67 -2.57
CA GLY A 220 -3.26 -13.71 -2.55
C GLY A 220 -3.08 -12.91 -1.26
N VAL A 221 -3.79 -13.28 -0.19
CA VAL A 221 -3.69 -12.65 1.11
C VAL A 221 -2.92 -13.54 2.09
N GLY A 222 -1.69 -13.16 2.38
CA GLY A 222 -0.91 -13.75 3.48
C GLY A 222 -0.93 -12.85 4.72
N ALA A 223 -0.27 -13.27 5.79
CA ALA A 223 -0.26 -12.59 7.10
C ALA A 223 0.10 -11.09 7.01
N LYS A 224 1.07 -10.70 6.16
CA LYS A 224 1.44 -9.29 5.96
C LYS A 224 0.28 -8.48 5.39
N ILE A 225 -0.37 -8.99 4.34
CA ILE A 225 -1.50 -8.29 3.69
C ILE A 225 -2.70 -8.24 4.63
N ALA A 226 -3.00 -9.32 5.33
CA ALA A 226 -4.06 -9.35 6.33
C ALA A 226 -3.85 -8.25 7.39
N ASN A 227 -2.65 -8.15 7.96
CA ASN A 227 -2.32 -7.10 8.94
C ASN A 227 -2.42 -5.68 8.36
N CYS A 228 -2.03 -5.46 7.09
CA CYS A 228 -2.25 -4.16 6.43
C CYS A 228 -3.75 -3.82 6.35
N VAL A 229 -4.57 -4.78 5.92
CA VAL A 229 -6.03 -4.58 5.80
C VAL A 229 -6.67 -4.38 7.17
N MET A 230 -6.28 -5.17 8.18
CA MET A 230 -6.72 -5.01 9.56
C MET A 230 -6.41 -3.61 10.09
N LEU A 231 -5.19 -3.12 9.85
CA LEU A 231 -4.74 -1.79 10.31
C LEU A 231 -5.49 -0.66 9.59
N PHE A 232 -5.45 -0.66 8.25
CA PHE A 232 -5.89 0.49 7.47
C PHE A 232 -7.37 0.50 7.10
N ALA A 233 -8.06 -0.65 7.16
CA ALA A 233 -9.47 -0.74 6.80
C ALA A 233 -10.41 -1.14 7.94
N TYR A 234 -9.88 -1.82 8.95
CA TYR A 234 -10.66 -2.26 10.12
C TYR A 234 -10.24 -1.56 11.42
N GLU A 235 -9.27 -0.63 11.37
CA GLU A 235 -8.79 0.15 12.52
C GLU A 235 -8.28 -0.73 13.68
N ARG A 236 -7.72 -1.92 13.35
CA ARG A 236 -7.11 -2.79 14.36
C ARG A 236 -5.69 -2.29 14.65
N LEU A 237 -5.59 -1.29 15.55
CA LEU A 237 -4.34 -0.55 15.80
C LEU A 237 -3.21 -1.41 16.38
N ARG A 238 -3.52 -2.60 16.91
CA ARG A 238 -2.52 -3.62 17.28
C ARG A 238 -1.93 -4.37 16.08
N ALA A 239 -2.58 -4.34 14.91
CA ALA A 239 -2.09 -5.05 13.75
C ALA A 239 -0.75 -4.47 13.28
N PHE A 240 0.26 -5.34 13.20
CA PHE A 240 1.64 -4.96 12.90
C PHE A 240 2.08 -5.65 11.59
N PRO A 241 1.94 -4.99 10.43
CA PRO A 241 2.40 -5.55 9.15
C PRO A 241 3.93 -5.66 9.10
N ILE A 242 4.45 -6.87 8.98
CA ILE A 242 5.88 -7.10 8.82
C ILE A 242 6.19 -7.29 7.33
N ASP A 243 6.71 -6.27 6.70
CA ASP A 243 7.25 -6.31 5.34
C ASP A 243 8.79 -6.41 5.37
N VAL A 244 9.43 -6.45 4.21
CA VAL A 244 10.90 -6.55 4.09
C VAL A 244 11.62 -5.40 4.80
N TRP A 245 11.07 -4.20 4.82
CA TRP A 245 11.66 -3.04 5.49
C TRP A 245 11.57 -3.17 7.00
N ILE A 246 10.39 -3.52 7.50
CA ILE A 246 10.14 -3.73 8.92
C ILE A 246 10.92 -4.94 9.41
N GLU A 247 10.92 -6.04 8.68
CA GLU A 247 11.72 -7.24 9.03
C GLU A 247 13.20 -6.88 9.18
N ARG A 248 13.75 -6.13 8.23
CA ARG A 248 15.15 -5.66 8.30
C ARG A 248 15.38 -4.75 9.50
N THR A 249 14.49 -3.78 9.72
CA THR A 249 14.58 -2.85 10.85
C THR A 249 14.54 -3.60 12.18
N LEU A 250 13.59 -4.52 12.36
CA LEU A 250 13.48 -5.32 13.57
C LEU A 250 14.75 -6.16 13.80
N LYS A 251 15.22 -6.88 12.79
CA LYS A 251 16.43 -7.70 12.92
C LYS A 251 17.67 -6.88 13.26
N GLN A 252 17.86 -5.74 12.61
CA GLN A 252 19.05 -4.92 12.79
C GLN A 252 19.03 -4.12 14.09
N GLN A 253 17.89 -3.62 14.51
CA GLN A 253 17.79 -2.68 15.61
C GLN A 253 17.41 -3.34 16.94
N TYR A 254 16.58 -4.39 16.89
CA TYR A 254 16.07 -5.05 18.09
C TYR A 254 16.68 -6.43 18.35
N PHE A 255 17.28 -7.05 17.32
CA PHE A 255 17.95 -8.36 17.44
C PHE A 255 19.39 -8.35 16.90
N PRO A 256 20.23 -7.33 17.18
CA PRO A 256 21.53 -7.18 16.52
C PRO A 256 22.52 -8.33 16.79
N ARG A 257 22.34 -9.05 17.91
CA ARG A 257 23.22 -10.16 18.32
C ARG A 257 22.73 -11.53 17.88
N LYS A 258 21.49 -11.64 17.36
CA LYS A 258 20.92 -12.92 16.93
C LYS A 258 21.23 -13.19 15.46
N LYS A 259 21.94 -14.29 15.17
CA LYS A 259 22.26 -14.70 13.78
C LYS A 259 21.03 -15.12 12.98
N LYS A 260 20.03 -15.72 13.62
CA LYS A 260 18.77 -16.15 12.99
C LYS A 260 17.59 -15.71 13.86
N VAL A 261 16.63 -15.02 13.26
CA VAL A 261 15.37 -14.64 13.90
C VAL A 261 14.24 -15.08 12.97
N THR A 262 13.34 -15.89 13.46
CA THR A 262 12.21 -16.42 12.68
C THR A 262 11.10 -15.40 12.55
N THR A 263 10.24 -15.57 11.53
CA THR A 263 9.05 -14.71 11.36
C THR A 263 8.11 -14.80 12.57
N LEU A 264 8.00 -15.96 13.19
CA LEU A 264 7.20 -16.13 14.40
C LEU A 264 7.74 -15.28 15.55
N GLN A 265 9.04 -15.35 15.82
CA GLN A 265 9.70 -14.54 16.86
C GLN A 265 9.53 -13.03 16.61
N LEU A 266 9.62 -12.59 15.35
CA LEU A 266 9.38 -11.18 15.02
C LEU A 266 7.93 -10.77 15.29
N ARG A 267 6.96 -11.64 15.01
CA ARG A 267 5.55 -11.38 15.26
C ARG A 267 5.26 -11.30 16.76
N GLU A 268 5.67 -12.30 17.53
CA GLU A 268 5.51 -12.34 18.98
C GLU A 268 6.15 -11.12 19.65
N PHE A 269 7.37 -10.78 19.25
CA PHE A 269 8.04 -9.57 19.72
C PHE A 269 7.23 -8.30 19.40
N SER A 270 6.75 -8.17 18.15
CA SER A 270 6.03 -6.98 17.73
C SER A 270 4.70 -6.81 18.47
N GLU A 271 3.96 -7.91 18.67
CA GLU A 271 2.68 -7.91 19.38
C GLU A 271 2.83 -7.53 20.87
N THR A 272 3.94 -7.96 21.49
CA THR A 272 4.21 -7.68 22.91
C THR A 272 4.86 -6.31 23.13
N TYR A 273 5.90 -6.00 22.34
CA TYR A 273 6.76 -4.83 22.56
C TYR A 273 6.08 -3.51 22.16
N PHE A 274 5.35 -3.47 21.05
CA PHE A 274 4.70 -2.25 20.56
C PHE A 274 3.25 -2.07 21.06
N GLY A 275 2.66 -3.09 21.67
CA GLY A 275 1.40 -2.99 22.39
C GLY A 275 0.19 -2.60 21.53
N GLU A 276 -0.74 -1.85 22.14
CA GLU A 276 -2.06 -1.54 21.56
C GLU A 276 -1.99 -0.67 20.30
N HIS A 277 -1.00 0.19 20.19
CA HIS A 277 -0.79 1.07 19.05
C HIS A 277 0.36 0.60 18.16
N GLY A 278 0.65 -0.70 18.17
CA GLY A 278 1.73 -1.30 17.37
C GLY A 278 1.67 -0.96 15.89
N GLY A 279 0.47 -0.85 15.30
CA GLY A 279 0.28 -0.45 13.91
C GLY A 279 0.74 0.97 13.61
N TYR A 280 0.51 1.91 14.52
CA TYR A 280 1.07 3.26 14.42
C TYR A 280 2.60 3.25 14.53
N ALA A 281 3.14 2.55 15.53
CA ALA A 281 4.58 2.41 15.71
C ALA A 281 5.24 1.79 14.46
N GLN A 282 4.63 0.75 13.89
CA GLN A 282 5.07 0.11 12.64
C GLN A 282 5.09 1.09 11.48
N GLN A 283 4.05 1.90 11.30
CA GLN A 283 3.96 2.85 10.19
C GLN A 283 5.03 3.95 10.32
N TYR A 284 5.35 4.39 11.54
CA TYR A 284 6.42 5.33 11.83
C TYR A 284 7.79 4.74 11.51
N LEU A 285 8.06 3.52 11.97
CA LEU A 285 9.29 2.78 11.65
C LEU A 285 9.44 2.58 10.15
N PHE A 286 8.38 2.15 9.48
CA PHE A 286 8.38 1.90 8.03
C PHE A 286 8.69 3.16 7.23
N HIS A 287 7.98 4.26 7.51
CA HIS A 287 8.18 5.50 6.77
C HIS A 287 9.58 6.07 7.00
N HIS A 288 10.06 6.07 8.24
CA HIS A 288 11.40 6.52 8.59
C HIS A 288 12.49 5.68 7.89
N ALA A 289 12.46 4.34 8.04
CA ALA A 289 13.44 3.45 7.46
C ALA A 289 13.50 3.57 5.92
N ARG A 290 12.35 3.61 5.25
CA ARG A 290 12.25 3.77 3.80
C ARG A 290 12.84 5.10 3.32
N THR A 291 12.62 6.18 4.06
CA THR A 291 13.06 7.52 3.67
C THR A 291 14.53 7.76 3.98
N ALA A 292 15.03 7.26 5.11
CA ALA A 292 16.44 7.36 5.50
C ALA A 292 17.35 6.65 4.48
N LEU A 293 16.96 5.44 4.04
CA LEU A 293 17.74 4.70 3.04
C LEU A 293 17.70 5.33 1.64
N ARG A 294 16.60 5.99 1.27
CA ARG A 294 16.54 6.76 0.02
C ARG A 294 17.51 7.95 0.03
N LYS A 295 17.60 8.66 1.16
CA LYS A 295 18.55 9.78 1.32
C LYS A 295 19.99 9.30 1.27
N SER A 296 20.32 8.17 1.91
CA SER A 296 21.67 7.61 1.88
C SER A 296 22.09 7.10 0.50
N ALA A 297 21.16 6.54 -0.28
CA ALA A 297 21.40 6.13 -1.66
C ALA A 297 21.63 7.33 -2.57
N ALA A 298 20.80 8.37 -2.46
CA ALA A 298 20.97 9.61 -3.22
C ALA A 298 22.29 10.35 -2.88
N ALA A 299 22.69 10.34 -1.61
CA ALA A 299 23.97 10.92 -1.18
C ALA A 299 25.18 10.17 -1.73
N ARG A 300 25.09 8.85 -1.89
CA ARG A 300 26.15 8.04 -2.53
C ARG A 300 26.26 8.32 -4.02
N ASP A 301 25.14 8.47 -4.75
CA ASP A 301 25.14 8.81 -6.19
C ASP A 301 25.59 10.23 -6.47
N SER A 302 25.44 11.14 -5.52
CA SER A 302 25.92 12.55 -5.63
C SER A 302 27.36 12.75 -5.19
N SER A 303 28.02 11.73 -4.65
CA SER A 303 29.42 11.78 -4.23
C SER A 303 30.37 11.92 -5.44
N PRO A 304 31.38 12.83 -5.41
CA PRO A 304 32.30 13.08 -6.52
C PRO A 304 33.06 11.84 -7.01
N ALA A 305 33.34 10.87 -6.13
CA ALA A 305 34.00 9.61 -6.45
C ALA A 305 33.22 8.72 -7.46
N HIS A 306 31.88 8.81 -7.47
CA HIS A 306 31.06 8.05 -8.43
C HIS A 306 30.92 8.75 -9.79
N ARG A 307 31.11 10.06 -9.88
CA ARG A 307 31.15 10.81 -11.15
C ARG A 307 32.44 10.55 -11.93
N SER A 308 33.56 10.35 -11.24
CA SER A 308 34.86 10.02 -11.87
C SER A 308 34.83 8.64 -12.55
N ALA A 309 34.25 7.63 -11.94
CA ALA A 309 34.20 6.28 -12.49
C ALA A 309 33.25 6.12 -13.71
N ARG A 310 32.30 7.02 -13.91
CA ARG A 310 31.44 7.04 -15.12
C ARG A 310 32.07 7.76 -16.30
N ASN A 311 32.97 8.74 -16.05
CA ASN A 311 33.67 9.46 -17.13
C ASN A 311 34.86 8.69 -17.71
N ASP A 312 35.47 7.75 -16.97
CA ASP A 312 36.59 6.94 -17.47
C ASP A 312 36.18 5.77 -18.36
N LYS A 313 34.90 5.35 -18.34
CA LYS A 313 34.38 4.32 -19.27
C LYS A 313 33.97 4.87 -20.66
N GLY A 314 34.11 6.14 -20.90
CA GLY A 314 33.74 6.82 -22.15
C GLY A 314 34.91 7.16 -23.09
N ARG A 315 36.16 6.82 -22.74
CA ARG A 315 37.33 7.22 -23.51
C ARG A 315 38.17 6.14 -24.16
N ASP A 316 37.79 4.86 -24.04
CA ASP A 316 38.56 3.77 -24.64
C ASP A 316 37.70 2.88 -25.57
N THR A 317 37.22 3.45 -26.69
CA THR A 317 36.77 2.67 -27.83
C THR A 317 37.03 3.42 -29.16
N ARG A 318 38.30 3.59 -29.46
CA ARG A 318 38.74 3.67 -30.86
C ARG A 318 40.13 3.01 -30.95
N VAL A 319 40.20 1.94 -31.64
CA VAL A 319 41.29 1.28 -32.35
C VAL A 319 41.26 -0.24 -32.13
N ALA A 320 41.05 -0.90 -33.18
CA ALA A 320 41.43 -2.26 -33.61
C ALA A 320 40.28 -3.20 -33.92
N SER A 321 39.92 -3.16 -35.18
CA SER A 321 39.36 -4.28 -35.95
C SER A 321 40.34 -5.44 -35.95
N ARG A 322 39.88 -6.67 -35.79
CA ARG A 322 40.11 -7.84 -36.67
C ARG A 322 39.99 -9.18 -35.94
N LYS A 323 39.17 -10.02 -36.61
CA LYS A 323 39.25 -11.51 -36.69
C LYS A 323 38.91 -12.32 -35.44
N SER A 324 37.92 -13.09 -35.47
CA SER A 324 37.56 -14.34 -36.17
C SER A 324 37.04 -15.38 -35.15
N ARG A 325 35.89 -15.94 -35.52
CA ARG A 325 35.48 -17.33 -35.35
C ARG A 325 35.80 -18.04 -34.00
N ASN A 326 34.76 -18.37 -33.23
CA ASN A 326 34.44 -19.80 -33.07
C ASN A 326 32.98 -20.03 -32.65
N ARG A 327 32.30 -20.78 -33.47
CA ARG A 327 31.05 -21.49 -33.23
C ARG A 327 31.38 -22.73 -32.39
N LYS A 328 30.60 -23.03 -31.35
CA LYS A 328 30.01 -24.35 -31.13
C LYS A 328 29.40 -24.47 -29.75
N ARG A 329 28.10 -24.76 -29.74
CA ARG A 329 27.43 -25.91 -29.09
C ARG A 329 27.47 -25.93 -27.56
N PHE A 330 26.31 -25.75 -26.98
CA PHE A 330 25.71 -26.82 -26.16
C PHE A 330 24.19 -26.72 -26.27
N LEU A 331 23.65 -27.64 -27.10
CA LEU A 331 22.28 -28.14 -27.05
C LEU A 331 22.34 -29.42 -26.21
N ASP A 332 21.21 -29.75 -25.59
CA ASP A 332 20.79 -31.03 -25.06
C ASP A 332 21.19 -31.35 -23.60
N SER A 333 20.19 -31.24 -22.75
CA SER A 333 19.77 -32.37 -21.92
C SER A 333 18.30 -32.22 -21.53
N GLU A 334 17.43 -32.78 -22.37
CA GLU A 334 16.15 -33.31 -21.95
C GLU A 334 16.40 -34.50 -21.03
N SER A 335 15.74 -34.57 -19.89
CA SER A 335 15.44 -35.84 -19.28
C SER A 335 14.08 -35.80 -18.60
N ALA A 336 13.25 -36.60 -19.17
CA ALA A 336 11.94 -37.07 -18.82
C ALA A 336 11.73 -37.35 -17.32
N CYS A 337 10.55 -36.98 -16.85
CA CYS A 337 9.91 -37.65 -15.72
C CYS A 337 8.48 -38.04 -16.13
N SER A 338 8.27 -39.33 -16.21
CA SER A 338 7.01 -39.99 -16.55
C SER A 338 5.99 -39.90 -15.41
N PRO A 339 4.66 -40.00 -15.69
CA PRO A 339 3.61 -39.89 -14.71
C PRO A 339 3.38 -41.22 -13.97
N GLY A 340 3.44 -41.15 -12.63
CA GLY A 340 3.08 -42.22 -11.73
C GLY A 340 1.63 -42.13 -11.28
N HIS A 341 0.89 -43.17 -11.53
CA HIS A 341 -0.42 -43.59 -11.06
C HIS A 341 -0.84 -43.05 -9.69
N CYS A 342 -2.03 -42.44 -9.62
CA CYS A 342 -2.88 -42.42 -8.43
C CYS A 342 -4.21 -43.10 -8.76
N GLY A 343 -4.44 -44.26 -8.14
CA GLY A 343 -5.68 -44.98 -8.19
C GLY A 343 -6.76 -44.33 -7.31
N PRO A 344 -8.04 -44.75 -7.44
CA PRO A 344 -9.18 -44.09 -6.83
C PRO A 344 -9.35 -44.40 -5.35
N PHE A 345 -9.60 -43.38 -4.53
CA PHE A 345 -10.05 -43.56 -3.15
C PHE A 345 -11.55 -43.79 -3.08
N GLU A 346 -11.92 -44.97 -2.59
CA GLU A 346 -13.31 -45.34 -2.24
C GLU A 346 -13.77 -44.56 -1.01
N VAL A 347 -14.96 -43.99 -1.15
CA VAL A 347 -15.76 -43.40 -0.05
C VAL A 347 -16.48 -44.53 0.68
N ARG A 348 -16.17 -44.74 1.97
CA ARG A 348 -17.03 -45.51 2.88
C ARG A 348 -17.82 -44.53 3.75
N GLY A 349 -19.14 -44.64 3.69
CA GLY A 349 -20.08 -43.93 4.55
C GLY A 349 -20.14 -44.53 5.96
N PRO A 350 -20.73 -43.78 6.91
CA PRO A 350 -20.82 -44.21 8.31
C PRO A 350 -22.04 -45.13 8.56
N GLU A 351 -21.84 -46.10 9.39
CA GLU A 351 -22.87 -46.65 10.27
C GLU A 351 -22.85 -45.91 11.61
#